data_54841df982aa0f13ebf48b280969fc4f
#
_entry.id   54841df982aa0f13ebf48b280969fc4f
#
_cell.length_a   1.000
_cell.length_b   1.000
_cell.length_c   1.000
_cell.angle_alpha   90.00
_cell.angle_beta   90.00
_cell.angle_gamma   90.00
#
_symmetry.space_group_name_H-M   'P 1'
#
loop_
_entity.id
_entity.type
_entity.pdbx_description
1 polymer ?
#
loop_
_entity_poly.entity_id
_entity_poly.type
_entity_poly.pdbx_seq_one_letter_code
_entity_poly.pdbx_strand_id
1 'polypeptide(L)'
;MLDNVDDLELLRQEFRAEDGSFLLQLRVDLHWDRQAFSRLEQAMRRVCAQQEPWQQLDRWLVEGYWYLSDFVPGHTSHPDFPRPEPDPYYKAAVRRLWDLQNWFVTGRSPYRAGHEWPELSPASGSR
;
A
#
# COMPACT_ATOMS: atom_id res chain seq x y z
N MET A 1 1.56 16.61 11.59
CA MET A 1 0.61 17.41 11.30
C MET A 1 0.53 17.71 9.89
N LEU A 2 1.37 18.47 9.35
CA LEU A 2 1.35 18.68 7.94
C LEU A 2 1.54 17.39 7.19
N ASP A 3 2.37 16.50 7.72
CA ASP A 3 2.62 15.22 7.06
C ASP A 3 1.37 14.40 6.93
N ASN A 4 0.50 14.46 7.93
CA ASN A 4 -0.74 13.70 7.86
C ASN A 4 -1.65 14.23 6.76
N VAL A 5 -1.71 15.53 6.57
CA VAL A 5 -2.50 16.11 5.50
C VAL A 5 -1.95 15.69 4.15
N ASP A 6 -0.62 15.72 4.01
CA ASP A 6 0.00 15.31 2.75
C ASP A 6 -0.22 13.83 2.48
N ASP A 7 -0.14 13.00 3.52
CA ASP A 7 -0.37 11.58 3.34
C ASP A 7 -1.81 11.28 2.93
N LEU A 8 -2.77 11.98 3.54
CA LEU A 8 -4.18 11.78 3.16
C LEU A 8 -4.44 12.21 1.73
N GLU A 9 -3.82 13.30 1.31
CA GLU A 9 -3.99 13.74 -0.07
C GLU A 9 -3.37 12.75 -1.04
N LEU A 10 -2.20 12.22 -0.70
CA LEU A 10 -1.57 11.20 -1.54
C LEU A 10 -2.45 9.96 -1.64
N LEU A 11 -3.02 9.52 -0.52
CA LEU A 11 -3.91 8.36 -0.55
C LEU A 11 -5.16 8.63 -1.37
N ARG A 12 -5.68 9.87 -1.32
CA ARG A 12 -6.85 10.20 -2.11
C ARG A 12 -6.56 10.06 -3.60
N GLN A 13 -5.40 10.57 -4.03
CA GLN A 13 -5.01 10.46 -5.42
C GLN A 13 -4.79 9.01 -5.82
N GLU A 14 -4.15 8.23 -4.94
CA GLU A 14 -3.89 6.82 -5.22
C GLU A 14 -5.19 6.02 -5.30
N PHE A 15 -6.07 6.22 -4.33
CA PHE A 15 -7.31 5.43 -4.30
C PHE A 15 -8.25 5.79 -5.44
N ARG A 16 -8.09 6.99 -6.01
CA ARG A 16 -8.84 7.41 -7.19
C ARG A 16 -8.15 7.01 -8.49
N ALA A 17 -7.00 6.37 -8.41
CA ALA A 17 -6.23 5.93 -9.57
C ALA A 17 -5.94 7.08 -10.53
N GLU A 18 -5.48 8.19 -9.97
CA GLU A 18 -5.15 9.35 -10.79
C GLU A 18 -3.82 9.14 -11.50
N ASP A 19 -3.52 10.02 -12.46
CA ASP A 19 -2.30 9.90 -13.24
C ASP A 19 -1.06 9.81 -12.34
N GLY A 20 -0.18 8.90 -12.68
CA GLY A 20 1.05 8.72 -11.92
C GLY A 20 0.91 7.83 -10.70
N SER A 21 -0.31 7.42 -10.36
CA SER A 21 -0.49 6.57 -9.20
C SER A 21 -0.05 5.14 -9.48
N PHE A 22 0.30 4.44 -8.41
CA PHE A 22 0.62 3.03 -8.52
C PHE A 22 -0.55 2.24 -9.08
N LEU A 23 -1.74 2.52 -8.57
CA LEU A 23 -2.92 1.74 -8.93
C LEU A 23 -3.29 1.90 -10.40
N LEU A 24 -3.23 3.12 -10.93
CA LEU A 24 -3.58 3.32 -12.32
C LEU A 24 -2.61 2.58 -13.25
N GLN A 25 -1.32 2.67 -12.98
CA GLN A 25 -0.33 1.99 -13.79
C GLN A 25 -0.52 0.48 -13.74
N LEU A 26 -0.83 -0.04 -12.58
CA LEU A 26 -1.04 -1.47 -12.44
C LEU A 26 -2.27 -1.93 -13.23
N ARG A 27 -3.36 -1.17 -13.13
CA ARG A 27 -4.61 -1.56 -13.77
C ARG A 27 -4.58 -1.42 -15.28
N VAL A 28 -4.00 -0.34 -15.77
CA VAL A 28 -4.09 -0.04 -17.19
C VAL A 28 -2.91 -0.58 -17.95
N ASP A 29 -1.72 -0.44 -17.40
CA ASP A 29 -0.50 -0.78 -18.10
C ASP A 29 0.10 -2.10 -17.68
N LEU A 30 -0.48 -2.77 -16.70
CA LEU A 30 0.09 -3.99 -16.12
C LEU A 30 1.52 -3.73 -15.66
N HIS A 31 1.76 -2.52 -15.18
CA HIS A 31 3.09 -2.08 -14.81
C HIS A 31 3.17 -1.86 -13.31
N TRP A 32 4.14 -2.51 -12.67
CA TRP A 32 4.39 -2.35 -11.25
C TRP A 32 5.50 -1.33 -11.06
N ASP A 33 5.11 -0.11 -10.67
CA ASP A 33 6.06 0.97 -10.44
C ASP A 33 6.48 0.93 -8.99
N ARG A 34 7.72 0.46 -8.74
CA ARG A 34 8.17 0.27 -7.35
C ARG A 34 8.27 1.58 -6.59
N GLN A 35 8.63 2.67 -7.27
CA GLN A 35 8.67 3.96 -6.57
C GLN A 35 7.28 4.40 -6.15
N ALA A 36 6.31 4.23 -7.05
CA ALA A 36 4.94 4.60 -6.72
C ALA A 36 4.40 3.71 -5.60
N PHE A 37 4.70 2.42 -5.64
CA PHE A 37 4.27 1.53 -4.57
C PHE A 37 4.90 1.92 -3.24
N SER A 38 6.17 2.27 -3.26
CA SER A 38 6.85 2.67 -2.03
C SER A 38 6.22 3.92 -1.42
N ARG A 39 5.89 4.91 -2.26
CA ARG A 39 5.23 6.12 -1.75
C ARG A 39 3.87 5.80 -1.13
N LEU A 40 3.10 4.95 -1.82
CA LEU A 40 1.78 4.54 -1.34
C LEU A 40 1.89 3.80 -0.01
N GLU A 41 2.77 2.83 0.04
CA GLU A 41 2.92 2.00 1.23
C GLU A 41 3.35 2.84 2.43
N GLN A 42 4.28 3.75 2.24
CA GLN A 42 4.74 4.59 3.33
C GLN A 42 3.64 5.52 3.82
N ALA A 43 2.85 6.08 2.90
CA ALA A 43 1.74 6.93 3.32
C ALA A 43 0.70 6.13 4.10
N MET A 44 0.38 4.94 3.63
CA MET A 44 -0.57 4.08 4.35
C MET A 44 -0.06 3.75 5.75
N ARG A 45 1.24 3.47 5.86
CA ARG A 45 1.84 3.15 7.15
C ARG A 45 1.78 4.33 8.11
N ARG A 46 2.07 5.53 7.62
CA ARG A 46 2.02 6.73 8.46
C ARG A 46 0.59 7.05 8.91
N VAL A 47 -0.37 6.87 8.03
CA VAL A 47 -1.77 7.11 8.41
C VAL A 47 -2.20 6.12 9.49
N CYS A 48 -1.83 4.85 9.35
CA CYS A 48 -2.11 3.87 10.40
C CYS A 48 -1.50 4.28 11.73
N ALA A 49 -0.24 4.72 11.70
CA ALA A 49 0.47 5.04 12.93
C ALA A 49 -0.07 6.26 13.65
N GLN A 50 -0.73 7.14 12.92
CA GLN A 50 -1.22 8.40 13.49
C GLN A 50 -2.66 8.33 13.98
N GLN A 51 -3.40 7.26 13.67
CA GLN A 51 -4.79 7.21 14.07
C GLN A 51 -4.92 6.78 15.53
N GLU A 52 -5.98 7.28 16.17
CA GLU A 52 -6.27 6.92 17.54
C GLU A 52 -7.19 5.72 17.57
N PRO A 53 -7.08 4.87 18.60
CA PRO A 53 -7.89 3.64 18.64
C PRO A 53 -9.41 3.87 18.65
N TRP A 54 -9.85 5.04 19.16
CA TRP A 54 -11.28 5.33 19.26
C TRP A 54 -11.79 6.18 18.12
N GLN A 55 -10.92 6.52 17.16
CA GLN A 55 -11.25 7.42 16.09
C GLN A 55 -12.22 6.77 15.12
N GLN A 56 -13.16 7.55 14.64
CA GLN A 56 -14.02 7.08 13.55
C GLN A 56 -13.23 7.03 12.27
N LEU A 57 -13.53 6.03 11.45
CA LEU A 57 -12.80 5.84 10.21
C LEU A 57 -13.61 6.40 9.04
N ASP A 58 -12.92 7.12 8.16
CA ASP A 58 -13.54 7.61 6.94
C ASP A 58 -13.75 6.45 5.98
N ARG A 59 -14.95 6.39 5.41
CA ARG A 59 -15.29 5.27 4.56
C ARG A 59 -14.37 5.15 3.34
N TRP A 60 -13.99 6.27 2.76
CA TRP A 60 -13.12 6.22 1.58
C TRP A 60 -11.76 5.61 1.90
N LEU A 61 -11.26 5.83 3.11
CA LEU A 61 -10.01 5.21 3.53
C LEU A 61 -10.18 3.71 3.74
N VAL A 62 -11.24 3.32 4.43
CA VAL A 62 -11.49 1.89 4.63
C VAL A 62 -11.60 1.18 3.28
N GLU A 63 -12.34 1.78 2.38
CA GLU A 63 -12.54 1.20 1.07
C GLU A 63 -11.24 1.06 0.29
N GLY A 64 -10.39 2.09 0.37
CA GLY A 64 -9.12 2.05 -0.34
C GLY A 64 -8.16 1.00 0.19
N TYR A 65 -8.04 0.91 1.51
CA TYR A 65 -7.18 -0.11 2.09
C TYR A 65 -7.68 -1.51 1.74
N TRP A 66 -8.98 -1.71 1.82
CA TRP A 66 -9.55 -3.00 1.48
C TRP A 66 -9.35 -3.32 0.00
N TYR A 67 -9.62 -2.34 -0.86
CA TYR A 67 -9.54 -2.57 -2.30
C TYR A 67 -8.14 -2.99 -2.72
N LEU A 68 -7.12 -2.31 -2.18
CA LEU A 68 -5.74 -2.65 -2.54
C LEU A 68 -5.39 -4.06 -2.09
N SER A 69 -5.77 -4.42 -0.87
CA SER A 69 -5.42 -5.74 -0.35
C SER A 69 -6.12 -6.87 -1.10
N ASP A 70 -7.23 -6.55 -1.77
CA ASP A 70 -7.96 -7.53 -2.55
C ASP A 70 -7.53 -7.53 -4.02
N PHE A 71 -7.45 -6.34 -4.60
CA PHE A 71 -7.19 -6.21 -6.03
C PHE A 71 -5.76 -6.58 -6.41
N VAL A 72 -4.79 -6.12 -5.63
CA VAL A 72 -3.40 -6.29 -6.02
C VAL A 72 -3.00 -7.77 -6.11
N PRO A 73 -3.29 -8.62 -5.11
CA PRO A 73 -2.92 -10.02 -5.27
C PRO A 73 -3.65 -10.71 -6.41
N GLY A 74 -4.93 -10.38 -6.63
CA GLY A 74 -5.66 -10.99 -7.73
C GLY A 74 -5.09 -10.60 -9.08
N HIS A 75 -4.76 -9.33 -9.22
CA HIS A 75 -4.26 -8.81 -10.49
C HIS A 75 -2.86 -9.33 -10.81
N THR A 76 -1.98 -9.35 -9.80
CA THR A 76 -0.60 -9.77 -10.04
C THR A 76 -0.44 -11.27 -10.16
N SER A 77 -1.43 -12.03 -9.72
CA SER A 77 -1.39 -13.47 -9.90
C SER A 77 -2.04 -13.92 -11.21
N HIS A 78 -2.63 -12.99 -11.96
CA HIS A 78 -3.23 -13.32 -13.23
C HIS A 78 -2.15 -13.75 -14.22
N PRO A 79 -2.41 -14.76 -15.05
CA PRO A 79 -1.39 -15.25 -16.00
C PRO A 79 -0.85 -14.18 -16.95
N ASP A 80 -1.65 -13.17 -17.26
CA ASP A 80 -1.23 -12.14 -18.20
C ASP A 80 -0.35 -11.07 -17.54
N PHE A 81 -0.25 -11.06 -16.23
CA PHE A 81 0.60 -10.08 -15.57
C PHE A 81 2.06 -10.49 -15.73
N PRO A 82 2.92 -9.62 -16.25
CA PRO A 82 4.29 -10.03 -16.62
C PRO A 82 5.23 -10.35 -15.45
N ARG A 83 4.95 -9.84 -14.25
CA ARG A 83 5.74 -10.11 -13.04
C ARG A 83 7.25 -9.85 -13.26
N PRO A 84 7.62 -8.60 -13.56
CA PRO A 84 9.04 -8.29 -13.79
C PRO A 84 9.89 -8.36 -12.52
N GLU A 85 9.27 -8.30 -11.35
CA GLU A 85 10.00 -8.34 -10.09
C GLU A 85 10.11 -9.78 -9.58
N PRO A 86 11.05 -10.04 -8.66
CA PRO A 86 11.15 -11.39 -8.08
C PRO A 86 9.92 -11.75 -7.28
N ASP A 87 9.57 -13.03 -7.28
CA ASP A 87 8.42 -13.50 -6.52
C ASP A 87 8.45 -13.10 -5.04
N PRO A 88 9.59 -13.18 -4.33
CA PRO A 88 9.57 -12.74 -2.93
C PRO A 88 9.16 -11.29 -2.74
N TYR A 89 9.47 -10.42 -3.72
CA TYR A 89 9.05 -9.03 -3.62
C TYR A 89 7.53 -8.93 -3.65
N TYR A 90 6.88 -9.63 -4.59
CA TYR A 90 5.41 -9.57 -4.66
C TYR A 90 4.78 -10.14 -3.41
N LYS A 91 5.33 -11.22 -2.88
CA LYS A 91 4.78 -11.80 -1.66
C LYS A 91 4.90 -10.84 -0.50
N ALA A 92 6.02 -10.15 -0.38
CA ALA A 92 6.22 -9.19 0.68
C ALA A 92 5.27 -7.99 0.51
N ALA A 93 5.10 -7.52 -0.71
CA ALA A 93 4.22 -6.37 -0.96
C ALA A 93 2.76 -6.71 -0.65
N VAL A 94 2.30 -7.87 -1.11
CA VAL A 94 0.93 -8.30 -0.84
C VAL A 94 0.70 -8.47 0.66
N ARG A 95 1.67 -9.08 1.35
CA ARG A 95 1.55 -9.24 2.80
C ARG A 95 1.50 -7.90 3.51
N ARG A 96 2.31 -6.95 3.04
CA ARG A 96 2.31 -5.62 3.64
C ARG A 96 0.96 -4.94 3.47
N LEU A 97 0.35 -5.04 2.29
CA LEU A 97 -0.97 -4.44 2.08
C LEU A 97 -2.01 -5.06 2.99
N TRP A 98 -1.95 -6.37 3.16
CA TRP A 98 -2.86 -7.06 4.04
C TRP A 98 -2.68 -6.62 5.50
N ASP A 99 -1.43 -6.52 5.93
CA ASP A 99 -1.14 -6.09 7.29
C ASP A 99 -1.57 -4.65 7.53
N LEU A 100 -1.38 -3.77 6.54
CA LEU A 100 -1.79 -2.38 6.67
C LEU A 100 -3.31 -2.26 6.75
N GLN A 101 -4.03 -3.05 5.97
CA GLN A 101 -5.48 -3.02 6.04
C GLN A 101 -5.97 -3.46 7.42
N ASN A 102 -5.39 -4.53 7.94
CA ASN A 102 -5.77 -4.98 9.28
C ASN A 102 -5.45 -3.94 10.34
N TRP A 103 -4.28 -3.34 10.25
CA TRP A 103 -3.90 -2.29 11.20
C TRP A 103 -4.89 -1.13 11.14
N PHE A 104 -5.20 -0.68 9.93
CA PHE A 104 -6.09 0.47 9.79
C PHE A 104 -7.45 0.19 10.37
N VAL A 105 -8.01 -0.98 10.07
CA VAL A 105 -9.38 -1.30 10.48
C VAL A 105 -9.48 -1.58 11.98
N THR A 106 -8.48 -2.25 12.55
CA THR A 106 -8.56 -2.62 13.97
C THR A 106 -7.95 -1.58 14.90
N GLY A 107 -7.16 -0.67 14.36
CA GLY A 107 -6.45 0.30 15.20
C GLY A 107 -5.24 -0.29 15.91
N ARG A 108 -4.88 -1.53 15.60
CA ARG A 108 -3.76 -2.19 16.27
C ARG A 108 -2.78 -2.70 15.23
N SER A 109 -1.51 -2.34 15.44
CA SER A 109 -0.47 -2.83 14.55
C SER A 109 -0.33 -4.34 14.69
N PRO A 110 -0.20 -5.08 13.58
CA PRO A 110 0.07 -6.50 13.65
C PRO A 110 1.51 -6.79 14.04
N TYR A 111 2.33 -5.78 14.15
CA TYR A 111 3.75 -5.94 14.44
C TYR A 111 4.04 -5.58 15.88
N ARG A 112 5.01 -6.27 16.45
CA ARG A 112 5.43 -5.99 17.80
C ARG A 112 6.30 -4.75 17.83
N ALA A 113 6.39 -4.14 19.00
CA ALA A 113 7.33 -3.03 19.18
C ALA A 113 8.72 -3.51 18.79
N GLY A 114 9.44 -2.69 18.06
CA GLY A 114 10.76 -3.05 17.58
C GLY A 114 10.80 -3.87 16.31
N HIS A 115 9.63 -4.16 15.74
CA HIS A 115 9.60 -4.89 14.49
C HIS A 115 10.33 -4.12 13.40
N GLU A 116 11.16 -4.80 12.65
CA GLU A 116 11.81 -4.20 11.50
C GLU A 116 10.98 -4.46 10.27
N TRP A 117 10.67 -3.39 9.57
CA TRP A 117 9.86 -3.50 8.37
C TRP A 117 10.73 -3.98 7.21
N PRO A 118 10.38 -5.09 6.58
CA PRO A 118 11.12 -5.47 5.36
C PRO A 118 11.01 -4.36 4.34
N GLU A 119 12.12 -3.98 3.78
CA GLU A 119 12.12 -2.88 2.85
C GLU A 119 11.47 -3.25 1.53
N LEU A 120 10.60 -2.38 1.07
CA LEU A 120 10.01 -2.51 -0.25
C LEU A 120 10.41 -1.29 -1.08
N SER A 121 11.68 -0.94 -0.98
CA SER A 121 12.16 0.29 -1.56
C SER A 121 12.26 0.18 -3.06
N PRO A 122 12.23 1.32 -3.74
CA PRO A 122 12.33 1.31 -5.19
C PRO A 122 13.67 0.81 -5.71
N ALA A 123 14.71 0.91 -4.88
CA ALA A 123 16.03 0.54 -5.34
C ALA A 123 16.45 -0.84 -4.94
N SER A 124 15.63 -1.57 -4.22
CA SER A 124 16.09 -2.77 -3.56
C SER A 124 16.55 -3.85 -4.51
N GLY A 125 16.04 -3.91 -5.68
CA GLY A 125 16.43 -4.94 -6.60
C GLY A 125 17.60 -4.62 -7.44
N SER A 126 18.12 -3.45 -7.32
CA SER A 126 19.09 -3.02 -8.23
C SER A 126 20.40 -3.53 -7.97
N ARG A 127 20.66 -4.23 -7.26
CA ARG A 127 21.89 -4.63 -7.15
C ARG A 127 22.23 -5.65 -6.80
#